data_07019045e2bead9f78aea2d2fceca990
#
_entry.id   07019045e2bead9f78aea2d2fceca990
#
_cell.length_a   1.000
_cell.length_b   1.000
_cell.length_c   1.000
_cell.angle_alpha   90.00
_cell.angle_beta   90.00
_cell.angle_gamma   90.00
#
_symmetry.space_group_name_H-M   'P 1'
#
loop_
_entity.id
_entity.type
_entity.pdbx_description
1 polymer ?
#
loop_
_entity_poly.entity_id
_entity_poly.type
_entity_poly.pdbx_seq_one_letter_code
_entity_poly.pdbx_strand_id
1 'polypeptide(L)'
;MYAWKSHIVVQADYQHWANEVLFTALDYLQPDVLESDQGLFFNSIHHTVDHLLQVSQLWHARLQGELMTVNFKVISIPDWRELKLALRRETRKLQNWLEAQPPEFFDSQVDYIGSEGRPYTIWARDALTHLFTHYAHHRGQISAVVTRLGAPCPEMDFLYYRREMERLLNEVKQASGTELQSPEAAA
;
A
#
# COMPACT_ATOMS: atom_id res chain seq x y z
N MET A 1 16.77 3.25 20.24
CA MET A 1 16.65 2.17 19.22
C MET A 1 15.45 2.52 18.35
N TYR A 2 15.59 2.58 17.04
CA TYR A 2 14.49 2.93 16.12
C TYR A 2 13.46 1.77 16.10
N ALA A 3 12.19 2.09 16.36
CA ALA A 3 11.14 1.08 16.44
C ALA A 3 10.60 0.77 15.02
N TRP A 4 11.32 -0.01 14.24
CA TRP A 4 10.95 -0.40 12.88
C TRP A 4 9.54 -0.99 12.81
N LYS A 5 9.18 -1.87 13.74
CA LYS A 5 7.83 -2.47 13.77
C LYS A 5 6.73 -1.41 13.73
N SER A 6 6.76 -0.46 14.66
CA SER A 6 5.73 0.59 14.73
C SER A 6 5.68 1.44 13.47
N HIS A 7 6.85 1.80 12.91
CA HIS A 7 6.91 2.58 11.68
C HIS A 7 6.34 1.81 10.49
N ILE A 8 6.74 0.55 10.31
CA ILE A 8 6.32 -0.30 9.19
C ILE A 8 4.82 -0.61 9.26
N VAL A 9 4.28 -0.90 10.45
CA VAL A 9 2.84 -1.14 10.63
C VAL A 9 2.01 0.10 10.26
N VAL A 10 2.44 1.29 10.69
CA VAL A 10 1.79 2.56 10.28
C VAL A 10 1.89 2.78 8.77
N GLN A 11 3.03 2.44 8.14
CA GLN A 11 3.18 2.52 6.69
C GLN A 11 2.28 1.51 5.95
N ALA A 12 2.07 0.32 6.51
CA ALA A 12 1.15 -0.68 5.94
C ALA A 12 -0.32 -0.19 6.00
N ASP A 13 -0.74 0.40 7.11
CA ASP A 13 -2.08 0.99 7.24
C ASP A 13 -2.27 2.16 6.25
N TYR A 14 -1.25 3.01 6.10
CA TYR A 14 -1.25 4.06 5.09
C TYR A 14 -1.44 3.51 3.66
N GLN A 15 -0.83 2.36 3.30
CA GLN A 15 -1.02 1.78 1.96
C GLN A 15 -2.49 1.45 1.72
N HIS A 16 -3.16 0.90 2.72
CA HIS A 16 -4.59 0.59 2.65
C HIS A 16 -5.42 1.87 2.43
N TRP A 17 -5.22 2.89 3.25
CA TRP A 17 -5.90 4.19 3.12
C TRP A 17 -5.67 4.83 1.75
N ALA A 18 -4.42 4.88 1.28
CA ALA A 18 -4.10 5.49 -0.01
C ALA A 18 -4.70 4.74 -1.20
N ASN A 19 -4.84 3.40 -1.10
CA ASN A 19 -5.55 2.62 -2.11
C ASN A 19 -7.06 2.94 -2.13
N GLU A 20 -7.69 3.16 -0.97
CA GLU A 20 -9.11 3.56 -0.92
C GLU A 20 -9.33 4.95 -1.54
N VAL A 21 -8.44 5.91 -1.26
CA VAL A 21 -8.48 7.23 -1.89
C VAL A 21 -8.35 7.11 -3.41
N LEU A 22 -7.38 6.31 -3.89
CA LEU A 22 -7.20 6.06 -5.32
C LEU A 22 -8.43 5.38 -5.93
N PHE A 23 -8.98 4.36 -5.31
CA PHE A 23 -10.17 3.66 -5.83
C PHE A 23 -11.37 4.59 -5.93
N THR A 24 -11.56 5.48 -4.96
CA THR A 24 -12.61 6.51 -5.03
C THR A 24 -12.43 7.42 -6.25
N ALA A 25 -11.20 7.83 -6.56
CA ALA A 25 -10.92 8.61 -7.77
C ALA A 25 -11.18 7.79 -9.05
N LEU A 26 -10.80 6.52 -9.07
CA LEU A 26 -11.00 5.63 -10.23
C LEU A 26 -12.47 5.29 -10.50
N ASP A 27 -13.33 5.32 -9.48
CA ASP A 27 -14.77 5.08 -9.63
C ASP A 27 -15.50 6.21 -10.40
N TYR A 28 -14.86 7.36 -10.65
CA TYR A 28 -15.34 8.39 -11.58
C TYR A 28 -15.07 8.09 -13.05
N LEU A 29 -14.21 7.11 -13.35
CA LEU A 29 -13.84 6.75 -14.73
C LEU A 29 -14.76 5.64 -15.26
N GLN A 30 -15.00 5.67 -16.58
CA GLN A 30 -15.73 4.59 -17.24
C GLN A 30 -14.85 3.31 -17.30
N PRO A 31 -15.46 2.11 -17.29
CA PRO A 31 -14.71 0.85 -17.31
C PRO A 31 -13.73 0.70 -18.49
N ASP A 32 -14.13 1.13 -19.69
CA ASP A 32 -13.31 1.10 -20.89
C ASP A 32 -12.06 2.00 -20.78
N VAL A 33 -12.16 3.10 -20.06
CA VAL A 33 -11.01 3.98 -19.78
C VAL A 33 -10.00 3.32 -18.86
N LEU A 34 -10.45 2.50 -17.89
CA LEU A 34 -9.56 1.76 -16.99
C LEU A 34 -8.73 0.71 -17.73
N GLU A 35 -9.29 0.12 -18.80
CA GLU A 35 -8.66 -0.95 -19.59
C GLU A 35 -7.85 -0.42 -20.78
N SER A 36 -8.17 0.79 -21.27
CA SER A 36 -7.49 1.37 -22.43
C SER A 36 -6.06 1.79 -22.12
N ASP A 37 -5.25 1.88 -23.18
CA ASP A 37 -3.86 2.35 -23.08
C ASP A 37 -3.84 3.83 -22.66
N GLN A 38 -3.22 4.08 -21.52
CA GLN A 38 -3.05 5.41 -20.92
C GLN A 38 -1.60 5.91 -20.96
N GLY A 39 -0.71 5.20 -21.66
CA GLY A 39 0.73 5.49 -21.71
C GLY A 39 1.47 5.16 -20.42
N LEU A 40 0.91 4.31 -19.57
CA LEU A 40 1.55 3.79 -18.37
C LEU A 40 2.55 2.68 -18.72
N PHE A 41 3.48 2.35 -17.81
CA PHE A 41 4.43 1.26 -18.01
C PHE A 41 3.72 -0.09 -18.29
N PHE A 42 2.59 -0.33 -17.63
CA PHE A 42 1.72 -1.49 -17.87
C PHE A 42 0.54 -1.16 -18.81
N ASN A 43 0.66 -0.13 -19.63
CA ASN A 43 -0.31 0.39 -20.59
C ASN A 43 -1.56 0.97 -19.91
N SER A 44 -2.34 0.18 -19.18
CA SER A 44 -3.64 0.59 -18.61
C SER A 44 -3.60 0.80 -17.09
N ILE A 45 -4.60 1.53 -16.58
CA ILE A 45 -4.83 1.69 -15.14
C ILE A 45 -5.09 0.32 -14.51
N HIS A 46 -5.96 -0.48 -15.11
CA HIS A 46 -6.29 -1.83 -14.64
C HIS A 46 -5.03 -2.68 -14.46
N HIS A 47 -4.20 -2.77 -15.49
CA HIS A 47 -2.97 -3.58 -15.42
C HIS A 47 -1.98 -3.05 -14.38
N THR A 48 -1.90 -1.72 -14.21
CA THR A 48 -1.04 -1.11 -13.18
C THR A 48 -1.54 -1.45 -11.76
N VAL A 49 -2.86 -1.47 -11.53
CA VAL A 49 -3.44 -1.89 -10.24
C VAL A 49 -3.26 -3.40 -10.01
N ASP A 50 -3.43 -4.22 -11.05
CA ASP A 50 -3.15 -5.66 -10.98
C ASP A 50 -1.67 -5.94 -10.67
N HIS A 51 -0.75 -5.15 -11.25
CA HIS A 51 0.66 -5.22 -10.89
C HIS A 51 0.91 -4.91 -9.40
N LEU A 52 0.24 -3.93 -8.82
CA LEU A 52 0.34 -3.66 -7.37
C LEU A 52 -0.08 -4.88 -6.54
N LEU A 53 -1.15 -5.56 -6.93
CA LEU A 53 -1.57 -6.80 -6.27
C LEU A 53 -0.51 -7.89 -6.39
N GLN A 54 -0.03 -8.17 -7.60
CA GLN A 54 0.97 -9.21 -7.86
C GLN A 54 2.29 -8.95 -7.10
N VAL A 55 2.75 -7.70 -7.06
CA VAL A 55 3.96 -7.31 -6.32
C VAL A 55 3.76 -7.47 -4.82
N SER A 56 2.58 -7.12 -4.30
CA SER A 56 2.25 -7.31 -2.89
C SER A 56 2.32 -8.78 -2.49
N GLN A 57 1.65 -9.63 -3.25
CA GLN A 57 1.64 -11.08 -3.02
C GLN A 57 3.06 -11.67 -3.11
N LEU A 58 3.84 -11.25 -4.11
CA LEU A 58 5.21 -11.71 -4.29
C LEU A 58 6.10 -11.34 -3.10
N TRP A 59 6.06 -10.10 -2.64
CA TRP A 59 6.88 -9.69 -1.50
C TRP A 59 6.37 -10.27 -0.19
N HIS A 60 5.06 -10.44 -0.03
CA HIS A 60 4.50 -11.10 1.13
C HIS A 60 5.00 -12.57 1.23
N ALA A 61 4.97 -13.31 0.12
CA ALA A 61 5.53 -14.67 0.06
C ALA A 61 7.04 -14.68 0.38
N ARG A 62 7.83 -13.78 -0.24
CA ARG A 62 9.27 -13.65 0.01
C ARG A 62 9.60 -13.39 1.48
N LEU A 63 8.84 -12.50 2.13
CA LEU A 63 9.01 -12.18 3.55
C LEU A 63 8.70 -13.38 4.47
N GLN A 64 7.89 -14.32 4.01
CA GLN A 64 7.58 -15.59 4.69
C GLN A 64 8.55 -16.73 4.32
N GLY A 65 9.51 -16.48 3.43
CA GLY A 65 10.43 -17.52 2.91
C GLY A 65 9.76 -18.47 1.92
N GLU A 66 8.61 -18.08 1.36
CA GLU A 66 7.87 -18.89 0.39
C GLU A 66 8.31 -18.58 -1.04
N LEU A 67 8.29 -19.61 -1.89
CA LEU A 67 8.56 -19.47 -3.32
C LEU A 67 7.27 -19.06 -4.04
N MET A 68 7.33 -17.94 -4.72
CA MET A 68 6.25 -17.46 -5.59
C MET A 68 6.84 -16.95 -6.90
N THR A 69 6.18 -17.26 -8.00
CA THR A 69 6.49 -16.70 -9.33
C THR A 69 5.30 -15.91 -9.84
N VAL A 70 5.56 -14.77 -10.45
CA VAL A 70 4.55 -13.90 -11.07
C VAL A 70 4.95 -13.58 -12.50
N ASN A 71 3.97 -13.39 -13.36
CA ASN A 71 4.17 -12.89 -14.71
C ASN A 71 3.51 -11.51 -14.85
N PHE A 72 4.26 -10.47 -14.60
CA PHE A 72 3.77 -9.08 -14.67
C PHE A 72 3.30 -8.63 -16.07
N LYS A 73 3.46 -9.44 -17.10
CA LYS A 73 2.95 -9.15 -18.46
C LYS A 73 1.50 -9.60 -18.64
N VAL A 74 0.95 -10.33 -17.68
CA VAL A 74 -0.39 -10.91 -17.75
C VAL A 74 -1.21 -10.39 -16.58
N ILE A 75 -2.39 -9.86 -16.88
CA ILE A 75 -3.39 -9.48 -15.87
C ILE A 75 -3.86 -10.75 -15.14
N SER A 76 -3.71 -10.76 -13.82
CA SER A 76 -4.10 -11.91 -12.98
C SER A 76 -5.59 -11.93 -12.66
N ILE A 77 -6.22 -10.75 -12.55
CA ILE A 77 -7.65 -10.61 -12.27
C ILE A 77 -8.28 -9.67 -13.30
N PRO A 78 -8.99 -10.21 -14.29
CA PRO A 78 -9.62 -9.41 -15.36
C PRO A 78 -10.82 -8.57 -14.90
N ASP A 79 -11.54 -9.00 -13.87
CA ASP A 79 -12.68 -8.24 -13.34
C ASP A 79 -12.20 -7.12 -12.42
N TRP A 80 -12.52 -5.86 -12.75
CA TRP A 80 -12.11 -4.68 -12.01
C TRP A 80 -12.57 -4.67 -10.55
N ARG A 81 -13.82 -5.11 -10.29
CA ARG A 81 -14.36 -5.13 -8.93
C ARG A 81 -13.65 -6.18 -8.08
N GLU A 82 -13.42 -7.36 -8.65
CA GLU A 82 -12.68 -8.43 -7.99
C GLU A 82 -11.22 -8.02 -7.73
N LEU A 83 -10.59 -7.31 -8.66
CA LEU A 83 -9.23 -6.80 -8.49
C LEU A 83 -9.14 -5.82 -7.32
N LYS A 84 -10.05 -4.84 -7.22
CA LYS A 84 -10.11 -3.93 -6.06
C LYS A 84 -10.26 -4.69 -4.75
N LEU A 85 -11.16 -5.67 -4.70
CA LEU A 85 -11.38 -6.50 -3.51
C LEU A 85 -10.15 -7.35 -3.17
N ALA A 86 -9.46 -7.89 -4.16
CA ALA A 86 -8.25 -8.69 -3.97
C ALA A 86 -7.11 -7.84 -3.40
N LEU A 87 -6.89 -6.64 -3.93
CA LEU A 87 -5.85 -5.74 -3.42
C LEU A 87 -6.16 -5.26 -1.99
N ARG A 88 -7.44 -4.95 -1.68
CA ARG A 88 -7.87 -4.66 -0.30
C ARG A 88 -7.58 -5.80 0.66
N ARG A 89 -7.91 -7.02 0.27
CA ARG A 89 -7.64 -8.21 1.09
C ARG A 89 -6.16 -8.43 1.29
N GLU A 90 -5.36 -8.30 0.24
CA GLU A 90 -3.92 -8.52 0.31
C GLU A 90 -3.22 -7.48 1.18
N THR A 91 -3.52 -6.19 1.03
CA THR A 91 -2.92 -5.14 1.88
C THR A 91 -3.30 -5.32 3.35
N ARG A 92 -4.54 -5.73 3.65
CA ARG A 92 -4.97 -6.03 5.03
C ARG A 92 -4.31 -7.30 5.57
N LYS A 93 -4.19 -8.33 4.76
CA LYS A 93 -3.50 -9.58 5.11
C LYS A 93 -2.03 -9.31 5.45
N LEU A 94 -1.35 -8.53 4.63
CA LEU A 94 0.04 -8.12 4.88
C LEU A 94 0.16 -7.32 6.18
N GLN A 95 -0.71 -6.33 6.41
CA GLN A 95 -0.69 -5.53 7.64
C GLN A 95 -0.86 -6.42 8.87
N ASN A 96 -1.89 -7.28 8.91
CA ASN A 96 -2.15 -8.18 10.03
C ASN A 96 -0.96 -9.12 10.28
N TRP A 97 -0.34 -9.60 9.21
CA TRP A 97 0.84 -10.44 9.33
C TRP A 97 2.04 -9.67 9.92
N LEU A 98 2.27 -8.42 9.49
CA LEU A 98 3.33 -7.56 10.03
C LEU A 98 3.10 -7.20 11.50
N GLU A 99 1.86 -6.96 11.92
CA GLU A 99 1.49 -6.71 13.32
C GLU A 99 1.81 -7.91 14.22
N ALA A 100 1.68 -9.12 13.70
CA ALA A 100 1.99 -10.35 14.43
C ALA A 100 3.51 -10.64 14.54
N GLN A 101 4.36 -10.01 13.70
CA GLN A 101 5.81 -10.27 13.73
C GLN A 101 6.46 -9.70 14.99
N PRO A 102 7.47 -10.38 15.57
CA PRO A 102 8.27 -9.83 16.66
C PRO A 102 9.13 -8.65 16.15
N PRO A 103 9.52 -7.69 17.01
CA PRO A 103 10.31 -6.53 16.60
C PRO A 103 11.62 -6.89 15.88
N GLU A 104 12.24 -7.98 16.25
CA GLU A 104 13.52 -8.47 15.70
C GLU A 104 13.40 -8.90 14.23
N PHE A 105 12.21 -9.28 13.79
CA PHE A 105 11.94 -9.61 12.39
C PHE A 105 12.33 -8.47 11.45
N PHE A 106 12.05 -7.23 11.82
CA PHE A 106 12.32 -6.08 10.96
C PHE A 106 13.82 -5.77 10.80
N ASP A 107 14.66 -6.31 11.69
CA ASP A 107 16.11 -6.28 11.64
C ASP A 107 16.72 -7.63 11.21
N SER A 108 15.91 -8.55 10.69
CA SER A 108 16.38 -9.81 10.11
C SER A 108 16.64 -9.69 8.61
N GLN A 109 17.38 -10.63 8.05
CA GLN A 109 17.62 -10.77 6.62
C GLN A 109 16.62 -11.74 6.00
N VAL A 110 16.21 -11.43 4.77
CA VAL A 110 15.31 -12.24 3.94
C VAL A 110 16.04 -12.61 2.66
N ASP A 111 16.12 -13.90 2.39
CA ASP A 111 16.67 -14.42 1.13
C ASP A 111 15.54 -14.55 0.10
N TYR A 112 15.80 -14.15 -1.14
CA TYR A 112 14.84 -14.26 -2.21
C TYR A 112 15.51 -14.47 -3.57
N ILE A 113 14.74 -14.97 -4.53
CA ILE A 113 15.18 -15.06 -5.93
C ILE A 113 14.65 -13.85 -6.69
N GLY A 114 15.54 -13.11 -7.34
CA GLY A 114 15.18 -12.01 -8.25
C GLY A 114 14.47 -12.51 -9.51
N SER A 115 13.84 -11.58 -10.25
CA SER A 115 13.14 -11.90 -11.51
C SER A 115 14.03 -12.50 -12.58
N GLU A 116 15.34 -12.25 -12.52
CA GLU A 116 16.37 -12.80 -13.40
C GLU A 116 16.91 -14.17 -12.92
N GLY A 117 16.33 -14.75 -11.85
CA GLY A 117 16.69 -16.04 -11.32
C GLY A 117 17.92 -16.06 -10.40
N ARG A 118 18.44 -14.91 -9.97
CA ARG A 118 19.59 -14.80 -9.06
C ARG A 118 19.16 -14.72 -7.60
N PRO A 119 19.93 -15.32 -6.67
CA PRO A 119 19.68 -15.18 -5.25
C PRO A 119 20.14 -13.79 -4.74
N TYR A 120 19.37 -13.23 -3.84
CA TYR A 120 19.63 -11.98 -3.13
C TYR A 120 19.28 -12.12 -1.66
N THR A 121 19.92 -11.29 -0.85
CA THR A 121 19.60 -11.12 0.58
C THR A 121 19.33 -9.64 0.84
N ILE A 122 18.26 -9.33 1.56
CA ILE A 122 17.86 -7.96 1.91
C ILE A 122 17.37 -7.92 3.35
N TRP A 123 17.52 -6.80 4.03
CA TRP A 123 16.87 -6.60 5.33
C TRP A 123 15.34 -6.53 5.17
N ALA A 124 14.59 -7.17 6.07
CA ALA A 124 13.11 -7.17 6.01
C ALA A 124 12.54 -5.74 5.96
N ARG A 125 13.07 -4.81 6.77
CA ARG A 125 12.70 -3.39 6.74
C ARG A 125 12.95 -2.71 5.40
N ASP A 126 14.03 -3.07 4.71
CA ASP A 126 14.37 -2.47 3.41
C ASP A 126 13.49 -3.05 2.30
N ALA A 127 13.16 -4.34 2.35
CA ALA A 127 12.18 -4.97 1.46
C ALA A 127 10.79 -4.35 1.61
N LEU A 128 10.35 -4.07 2.84
CA LEU A 128 9.08 -3.41 3.13
C LEU A 128 9.10 -1.94 2.71
N THR A 129 10.20 -1.22 2.94
CA THR A 129 10.39 0.14 2.44
C THR A 129 10.32 0.17 0.91
N HIS A 130 10.99 -0.77 0.23
CA HIS A 130 10.90 -0.92 -1.22
C HIS A 130 9.44 -1.14 -1.65
N LEU A 131 8.73 -2.09 -1.06
CA LEU A 131 7.34 -2.38 -1.41
C LEU A 131 6.43 -1.15 -1.27
N PHE A 132 6.53 -0.42 -0.16
CA PHE A 132 5.68 0.75 0.10
C PHE A 132 6.00 1.95 -0.79
N THR A 133 7.27 2.18 -1.09
CA THR A 133 7.67 3.22 -2.06
C THR A 133 7.29 2.84 -3.49
N HIS A 134 7.32 1.55 -3.84
CA HIS A 134 6.84 1.05 -5.12
C HIS A 134 5.33 1.26 -5.30
N TYR A 135 4.53 1.05 -4.25
CA TYR A 135 3.12 1.43 -4.25
C TYR A 135 2.93 2.92 -4.52
N ALA A 136 3.66 3.79 -3.81
CA ALA A 136 3.57 5.24 -4.00
C ALA A 136 3.95 5.65 -5.43
N HIS A 137 4.99 5.00 -6.01
CA HIS A 137 5.41 5.23 -7.40
C HIS A 137 4.27 4.96 -8.39
N HIS A 138 3.63 3.80 -8.32
CA HIS A 138 2.55 3.45 -9.27
C HIS A 138 1.26 4.23 -9.00
N ARG A 139 0.91 4.51 -7.75
CA ARG A 139 -0.22 5.40 -7.44
C ARG A 139 0.01 6.81 -8.02
N GLY A 140 1.24 7.32 -7.93
CA GLY A 140 1.60 8.60 -8.56
C GLY A 140 1.43 8.59 -10.08
N GLN A 141 1.81 7.50 -10.75
CA GLN A 141 1.57 7.33 -12.19
C GLN A 141 0.07 7.33 -12.52
N ILE A 142 -0.73 6.58 -11.78
CA ILE A 142 -2.19 6.50 -11.98
C ILE A 142 -2.84 7.86 -11.69
N SER A 143 -2.48 8.54 -10.59
CA SER A 143 -3.05 9.84 -10.22
C SER A 143 -2.81 10.92 -11.29
N ALA A 144 -1.63 10.91 -11.92
CA ALA A 144 -1.31 11.79 -13.03
C ALA A 144 -2.23 11.55 -14.24
N VAL A 145 -2.56 10.28 -14.53
CA VAL A 145 -3.51 9.91 -15.59
C VAL A 145 -4.93 10.38 -15.21
N VAL A 146 -5.40 10.10 -13.99
CA VAL A 146 -6.72 10.51 -13.50
C VAL A 146 -6.90 12.03 -13.62
N THR A 147 -5.90 12.79 -13.20
CA THR A 147 -5.89 14.26 -13.30
C THR A 147 -5.93 14.71 -14.77
N ARG A 148 -5.16 14.10 -15.65
CA ARG A 148 -5.17 14.39 -17.10
C ARG A 148 -6.54 14.14 -17.73
N LEU A 149 -7.26 13.13 -17.25
CA LEU A 149 -8.61 12.78 -17.70
C LEU A 149 -9.70 13.70 -17.10
N GLY A 150 -9.33 14.64 -16.25
CA GLY A 150 -10.25 15.61 -15.64
C GLY A 150 -11.10 15.04 -14.49
N ALA A 151 -10.79 13.84 -14.01
CA ALA A 151 -11.46 13.29 -12.83
C ALA A 151 -10.82 13.82 -11.54
N PRO A 152 -11.60 13.97 -10.44
CA PRO A 152 -11.05 14.39 -9.15
C PRO A 152 -10.10 13.31 -8.61
N CYS A 153 -8.90 13.72 -8.23
CA CYS A 153 -7.92 12.84 -7.60
C CYS A 153 -7.41 13.50 -6.31
N PRO A 154 -7.92 13.10 -5.14
CA PRO A 154 -7.46 13.63 -3.87
C PRO A 154 -5.98 13.31 -3.62
N GLU A 155 -5.34 14.13 -2.79
CA GLU A 155 -3.97 13.92 -2.38
C GLU A 155 -3.83 12.66 -1.52
N MET A 156 -2.80 11.86 -1.82
CA MET A 156 -2.56 10.57 -1.18
C MET A 156 -1.27 10.56 -0.35
N ASP A 157 -0.69 11.74 -0.06
CA ASP A 157 0.55 11.81 0.71
C ASP A 157 0.36 11.33 2.14
N PHE A 158 1.41 10.74 2.69
CA PHE A 158 1.43 10.22 4.06
C PHE A 158 1.02 11.25 5.12
N LEU A 159 1.32 12.53 4.88
CA LEU A 159 0.91 13.61 5.79
C LEU A 159 -0.61 13.75 5.92
N TYR A 160 -1.35 13.61 4.81
CA TYR A 160 -2.82 13.70 4.82
C TYR A 160 -3.45 12.51 5.56
N TYR A 161 -2.93 11.30 5.31
CA TYR A 161 -3.30 10.14 6.11
C TYR A 161 -3.10 10.38 7.62
N ARG A 162 -1.94 10.91 8.03
CA ARG A 162 -1.66 11.17 9.45
C ARG A 162 -2.64 12.18 10.06
N ARG A 163 -2.95 13.26 9.35
CA ARG A 163 -3.93 14.27 9.78
C ARG A 163 -5.33 13.69 9.90
N GLU A 164 -5.75 12.84 8.97
CA GLU A 164 -7.04 12.18 9.03
C GLU A 164 -7.14 11.22 10.20
N MET A 165 -6.13 10.40 10.45
CA MET A 165 -6.10 9.50 11.60
C MET A 165 -6.13 10.26 12.93
N GLU A 166 -5.44 11.38 13.03
CA GLU A 166 -5.46 12.23 14.23
C GLU A 166 -6.87 12.84 14.45
N ARG A 167 -7.51 13.32 13.40
CA ARG A 167 -8.88 13.83 13.43
C ARG A 167 -9.85 12.76 13.93
N LEU A 168 -9.82 11.56 13.35
CA LEU A 168 -10.67 10.43 13.72
C LEU A 168 -10.45 10.01 15.19
N LEU A 169 -9.19 9.95 15.63
CA LEU A 169 -8.87 9.65 17.02
C LEU A 169 -9.45 10.68 18.00
N ASN A 170 -9.41 11.96 17.65
CA ASN A 170 -9.98 13.03 18.49
C ASN A 170 -11.51 12.95 18.52
N GLU A 171 -12.17 12.65 17.41
CA GLU A 171 -13.62 12.43 17.37
C GLU A 171 -14.06 11.26 18.25
N VAL A 172 -13.33 10.13 18.20
CA VAL A 172 -13.60 8.98 19.06
C VAL A 172 -13.41 9.32 20.54
N LYS A 173 -12.37 10.06 20.90
CA LYS A 173 -12.13 10.51 22.29
C LYS A 173 -13.24 11.41 22.79
N GLN A 174 -13.70 12.37 21.98
CA GLN A 174 -14.82 13.25 22.33
C GLN A 174 -16.12 12.47 22.50
N ALA A 175 -16.42 11.52 21.61
CA ALA A 175 -17.60 10.67 21.68
C ALA A 175 -17.59 9.73 22.89
N SER A 176 -16.42 9.29 23.36
CA SER A 176 -16.26 8.41 24.53
C SER A 176 -16.19 9.14 25.87
N GLY A 177 -16.28 10.48 25.90
CA GLY A 177 -16.23 11.29 27.13
C GLY A 177 -14.86 11.28 27.84
N THR A 178 -13.81 10.80 27.17
CA THR A 178 -12.46 10.74 27.70
C THR A 178 -11.69 12.01 27.34
N GLU A 179 -11.93 13.11 28.07
CA GLU A 179 -11.03 14.27 28.03
C GLU A 179 -9.69 13.87 28.64
N LEU A 180 -8.66 13.74 27.79
CA LEU A 180 -7.28 13.75 28.28
C LEU A 180 -6.93 15.19 28.68
N GLN A 181 -6.84 15.44 29.99
CA GLN A 181 -6.21 16.66 30.51
C GLN A 181 -4.82 16.79 29.87
N SER A 182 -4.61 17.90 29.18
CA SER A 182 -3.28 18.29 28.71
C SER A 182 -2.34 18.37 29.93
N PRO A 183 -1.10 17.86 29.86
CA PRO A 183 -0.14 18.15 30.93
C PRO A 183 0.13 19.66 30.91
N GLU A 184 -0.47 20.37 31.87
CA GLU A 184 -0.15 21.75 32.15
C GLU A 184 1.36 21.89 32.38
N ALA A 185 1.92 22.90 31.72
CA ALA A 185 3.26 23.38 31.94
C ALA A 185 3.49 23.63 33.43
N ALA A 186 4.29 22.77 34.05
CA ALA A 186 4.90 23.09 35.34
C ALA A 186 6.08 24.01 35.08
N ALA A 187 5.96 25.22 35.60
CA ALA A 187 6.96 26.27 35.60
C ALA A 187 8.30 25.84 36.23
#